data_0f8e1ebb3f8b21a7c2a8f6223077fdcd
#
_entry.id   0f8e1ebb3f8b21a7c2a8f6223077fdcd
#
_cell.length_a   1.000
_cell.length_b   1.000
_cell.length_c   1.000
_cell.angle_alpha   90.00
_cell.angle_beta   90.00
_cell.angle_gamma   90.00
#
_symmetry.space_group_name_H-M   'P 1'
#
loop_
_entity.id
_entity.type
_entity.pdbx_description
1 polymer ?
#
loop_
_entity_poly.entity_id
_entity_poly.type
_entity_poly.pdbx_seq_one_letter_code
_entity_poly.pdbx_strand_id
1 'polypeptide(L)'
;NSFGKYYFRSAEDILEATKPFLLELGVSVTINEKLTVQDPPILSTTATISDGENSITATAVVGVDLAQKGMQMPQKFGAASSYAKKYALGNLFLIDDTQDSDASNDHGNGVVSKLKEKAKVNITIDQFKKAKLYVNAGGKVSAIETKYKLNKGQKEELIELENGQKTETEDPYYSS
;
A
#
# COMPACT_ATOMS: atom_id res chain seq x y z
N ASN A 1 5.42 -8.31 -4.22
CA ASN A 1 5.75 -9.61 -3.62
C ASN A 1 4.87 -10.70 -4.20
N SER A 2 5.46 -11.58 -5.03
CA SER A 2 4.74 -12.68 -5.68
C SER A 2 4.22 -13.74 -4.70
N PHE A 3 4.84 -13.87 -3.53
CA PHE A 3 4.49 -14.85 -2.50
C PHE A 3 3.29 -14.40 -1.66
N GLY A 4 3.20 -13.10 -1.33
CA GLY A 4 2.10 -12.55 -0.51
C GLY A 4 0.95 -11.94 -1.32
N LYS A 5 1.06 -11.86 -2.66
CA LYS A 5 0.09 -11.20 -3.55
C LYS A 5 -0.28 -9.77 -3.13
N TYR A 6 0.67 -9.01 -2.56
CA TYR A 6 0.48 -7.63 -2.17
C TYR A 6 1.59 -6.73 -2.71
N TYR A 7 1.27 -5.46 -2.88
CA TYR A 7 2.24 -4.44 -3.24
C TYR A 7 2.79 -3.82 -1.95
N PHE A 8 4.12 -3.69 -1.88
CA PHE A 8 4.80 -2.98 -0.80
C PHE A 8 5.80 -1.99 -1.41
N ARG A 9 6.08 -0.94 -0.69
CA ARG A 9 7.09 0.05 -1.07
C ARG A 9 8.44 -0.41 -0.52
N SER A 10 9.44 -0.53 -1.39
CA SER A 10 10.80 -0.82 -0.99
C SER A 10 11.61 0.46 -0.75
N ALA A 11 12.78 0.34 -0.11
CA ALA A 11 13.72 1.46 0.00
C ALA A 11 14.19 1.93 -1.38
N GLU A 12 14.40 0.99 -2.30
CA GLU A 12 14.80 1.25 -3.68
C GLU A 12 13.73 2.06 -4.42
N ASP A 13 12.45 1.75 -4.27
CA ASP A 13 11.34 2.50 -4.89
C ASP A 13 11.33 3.96 -4.41
N ILE A 14 11.60 4.19 -3.11
CA ILE A 14 11.67 5.55 -2.56
C ILE A 14 12.87 6.29 -3.16
N LEU A 15 14.03 5.67 -3.20
CA LEU A 15 15.25 6.27 -3.74
C LEU A 15 15.10 6.60 -5.23
N GLU A 16 14.56 5.67 -6.03
CA GLU A 16 14.34 5.92 -7.47
C GLU A 16 13.34 7.06 -7.71
N ALA A 17 12.26 7.11 -6.93
CA ALA A 17 11.26 8.17 -7.06
C ALA A 17 11.81 9.55 -6.64
N THR A 18 12.76 9.61 -5.73
CA THR A 18 13.31 10.88 -5.22
C THR A 18 14.48 11.42 -6.04
N LYS A 19 15.24 10.58 -6.73
CA LYS A 19 16.44 10.97 -7.51
C LYS A 19 16.26 12.19 -8.42
N PRO A 20 15.19 12.30 -9.25
CA PRO A 20 15.01 13.47 -10.09
C PRO A 20 14.92 14.78 -9.32
N PHE A 21 14.21 14.76 -8.19
CA PHE A 21 14.02 15.94 -7.34
C PHE A 21 15.30 16.30 -6.60
N LEU A 22 16.07 15.29 -6.12
CA LEU A 22 17.36 15.52 -5.46
C LEU A 22 18.36 16.19 -6.41
N LEU A 23 18.38 15.74 -7.68
CA LEU A 23 19.22 16.34 -8.72
C LEU A 23 18.80 17.78 -9.03
N GLU A 24 17.51 18.04 -9.18
CA GLU A 24 16.96 19.36 -9.46
C GLU A 24 17.26 20.35 -8.33
N LEU A 25 17.15 19.90 -7.07
CA LEU A 25 17.39 20.72 -5.89
C LEU A 25 18.87 20.83 -5.49
N GLY A 26 19.76 20.09 -6.15
CA GLY A 26 21.19 20.07 -5.82
C GLY A 26 21.48 19.47 -4.43
N VAL A 27 20.61 18.56 -3.95
CA VAL A 27 20.78 17.90 -2.65
C VAL A 27 21.13 16.43 -2.83
N SER A 28 21.77 15.84 -1.82
CA SER A 28 22.14 14.44 -1.79
C SER A 28 21.47 13.71 -0.62
N VAL A 29 21.21 12.42 -0.79
CA VAL A 29 20.74 11.53 0.28
C VAL A 29 21.80 10.45 0.52
N THR A 30 22.18 10.29 1.79
CA THR A 30 23.06 9.23 2.25
C THR A 30 22.36 8.37 3.30
N ILE A 31 22.72 7.08 3.35
CA ILE A 31 22.20 6.14 4.34
C ILE A 31 23.38 5.52 5.09
N ASN A 32 23.33 5.60 6.40
CA ASN A 32 24.32 5.01 7.30
C ASN A 32 23.65 3.97 8.20
N GLU A 33 24.25 2.79 8.32
CA GLU A 33 23.76 1.71 9.17
C GLU A 33 24.76 1.36 10.24
N LYS A 34 24.28 1.18 11.46
CA LYS A 34 25.10 0.83 12.62
C LYS A 34 24.42 -0.26 13.45
N LEU A 35 25.17 -1.28 13.82
CA LEU A 35 24.74 -2.24 14.82
C LEU A 35 24.89 -1.59 16.20
N THR A 36 23.76 -1.35 16.89
CA THR A 36 23.75 -0.65 18.19
C THR A 36 23.71 -1.59 19.38
N VAL A 37 23.08 -2.76 19.21
CA VAL A 37 23.01 -3.82 20.20
C VAL A 37 23.39 -5.13 19.52
N GLN A 38 24.10 -6.02 20.21
CA GLN A 38 24.59 -7.28 19.64
C GLN A 38 23.70 -8.47 20.01
N ASP A 39 23.00 -8.42 21.14
CA ASP A 39 22.14 -9.50 21.61
C ASP A 39 20.89 -8.93 22.33
N PRO A 40 19.71 -9.02 21.70
CA PRO A 40 19.50 -9.32 20.27
C PRO A 40 20.12 -8.25 19.37
N PRO A 41 20.56 -8.61 18.15
CA PRO A 41 21.18 -7.61 17.26
C PRO A 41 20.16 -6.60 16.80
N ILE A 42 20.47 -5.31 16.96
CA ILE A 42 19.65 -4.18 16.59
C ILE A 42 20.39 -3.30 15.60
N LEU A 43 19.78 -3.08 14.45
CA LEU A 43 20.26 -2.20 13.39
C LEU A 43 19.65 -0.81 13.55
N SER A 44 20.50 0.21 13.68
CA SER A 44 20.11 1.61 13.59
C SER A 44 20.50 2.15 12.23
N THR A 45 19.53 2.64 11.48
CA THR A 45 19.72 3.16 10.12
C THR A 45 19.34 4.63 10.09
N THR A 46 20.27 5.49 9.69
CA THR A 46 20.06 6.93 9.57
C THR A 46 20.12 7.34 8.11
N ALA A 47 19.04 7.92 7.62
CA ALA A 47 18.96 8.59 6.33
C ALA A 47 19.20 10.10 6.52
N THR A 48 20.06 10.69 5.71
CA THR A 48 20.43 12.11 5.76
C THR A 48 20.24 12.74 4.40
N ILE A 49 19.51 13.86 4.31
CA ILE A 49 19.49 14.73 3.15
C ILE A 49 20.35 15.98 3.42
N SER A 50 21.18 16.38 2.46
CA SER A 50 22.06 17.53 2.62
C SER A 50 22.25 18.29 1.32
N ASP A 51 22.36 19.63 1.45
CA ASP A 51 22.77 20.55 0.38
C ASP A 51 24.29 20.85 0.37
N GLY A 52 25.05 20.19 1.26
CA GLY A 52 26.47 20.40 1.46
C GLY A 52 26.81 21.32 2.65
N GLU A 53 25.92 22.22 3.05
CA GLU A 53 26.07 23.10 4.20
C GLU A 53 25.17 22.70 5.35
N ASN A 54 23.90 22.37 5.05
CA ASN A 54 22.91 21.96 6.02
C ASN A 54 22.49 20.51 5.78
N SER A 55 21.96 19.88 6.83
CA SER A 55 21.42 18.52 6.70
C SER A 55 20.26 18.27 7.65
N ILE A 56 19.37 17.39 7.22
CA ILE A 56 18.26 16.85 8.01
C ILE A 56 18.44 15.34 8.06
N THR A 57 18.22 14.75 9.22
CA THR A 57 18.38 13.30 9.44
C THR A 57 17.10 12.69 9.99
N ALA A 58 16.84 11.45 9.62
CA ALA A 58 15.84 10.61 10.26
C ALA A 58 16.43 9.22 10.51
N THR A 59 16.11 8.63 11.66
CA THR A 59 16.64 7.33 12.06
C THR A 59 15.51 6.34 12.27
N ALA A 60 15.73 5.10 11.83
CA ALA A 60 14.90 3.94 12.12
C ALA A 60 15.74 2.88 12.85
N VAL A 61 15.07 2.08 13.67
CA VAL A 61 15.67 1.00 14.45
C VAL A 61 14.93 -0.29 14.17
N VAL A 62 15.64 -1.34 13.77
CA VAL A 62 15.09 -2.65 13.42
C VAL A 62 15.87 -3.76 14.11
N GLY A 63 15.16 -4.69 14.76
CA GLY A 63 15.76 -5.91 15.30
C GLY A 63 16.04 -6.94 14.20
N VAL A 64 17.14 -7.69 14.35
CA VAL A 64 17.45 -8.82 13.47
C VAL A 64 16.94 -10.11 14.13
N ASP A 65 15.94 -10.76 13.53
CA ASP A 65 15.45 -12.04 14.02
C ASP A 65 16.39 -13.19 13.68
N LEU A 66 17.27 -13.52 14.62
CA LEU A 66 18.20 -14.63 14.48
C LEU A 66 17.52 -16.00 14.55
N ALA A 67 16.32 -16.10 15.13
CA ALA A 67 15.55 -17.34 15.25
C ALA A 67 14.81 -17.71 13.97
N GLN A 68 14.69 -16.80 13.00
CA GLN A 68 14.00 -17.05 11.73
C GLN A 68 14.61 -18.25 11.01
N LYS A 69 13.78 -19.27 10.75
CA LYS A 69 14.17 -20.50 10.06
C LYS A 69 14.25 -20.27 8.54
N GLY A 70 15.13 -21.05 7.88
CA GLY A 70 15.21 -21.05 6.42
C GLY A 70 16.04 -19.92 5.80
N MET A 71 16.64 -19.03 6.61
CA MET A 71 17.52 -17.96 6.15
C MET A 71 18.90 -18.09 6.74
N GLN A 72 19.93 -17.86 5.91
CA GLN A 72 21.32 -17.73 6.36
C GLN A 72 21.54 -16.40 7.08
N MET A 73 22.56 -16.30 7.93
CA MET A 73 22.86 -15.10 8.70
C MET A 73 22.93 -13.82 7.84
N PRO A 74 23.64 -13.79 6.69
CA PRO A 74 23.66 -12.59 5.83
C PRO A 74 22.27 -12.20 5.31
N GLN A 75 21.42 -13.17 5.03
CA GLN A 75 20.04 -12.91 4.56
C GLN A 75 19.18 -12.27 5.64
N LYS A 76 19.34 -12.69 6.91
CA LYS A 76 18.64 -12.10 8.06
C LYS A 76 19.02 -10.63 8.26
N PHE A 77 20.30 -10.33 8.20
CA PHE A 77 20.79 -8.94 8.27
C PHE A 77 20.36 -8.14 7.04
N GLY A 78 20.42 -8.71 5.84
CA GLY A 78 19.96 -8.08 4.61
C GLY A 78 18.47 -7.72 4.64
N ALA A 79 17.64 -8.62 5.15
CA ALA A 79 16.21 -8.34 5.36
C ALA A 79 16.00 -7.18 6.34
N ALA A 80 16.65 -7.24 7.52
CA ALA A 80 16.57 -6.16 8.52
C ALA A 80 17.06 -4.82 7.97
N SER A 81 18.15 -4.80 7.21
CA SER A 81 18.68 -3.61 6.53
C SER A 81 17.68 -3.02 5.53
N SER A 82 17.04 -3.86 4.72
CA SER A 82 16.02 -3.39 3.75
C SER A 82 14.84 -2.72 4.45
N TYR A 83 14.34 -3.30 5.54
CA TYR A 83 13.29 -2.70 6.35
C TYR A 83 13.75 -1.41 7.02
N ALA A 84 14.94 -1.40 7.63
CA ALA A 84 15.47 -0.24 8.32
C ALA A 84 15.67 0.95 7.38
N LYS A 85 16.17 0.71 6.16
CA LYS A 85 16.29 1.73 5.10
C LYS A 85 14.93 2.27 4.68
N LYS A 86 13.94 1.38 4.45
CA LYS A 86 12.57 1.79 4.11
C LYS A 86 12.00 2.73 5.17
N TYR A 87 12.13 2.37 6.44
CA TYR A 87 11.60 3.19 7.53
C TYR A 87 12.37 4.49 7.74
N ALA A 88 13.71 4.47 7.64
CA ALA A 88 14.50 5.69 7.76
C ALA A 88 14.18 6.69 6.63
N LEU A 89 14.05 6.22 5.39
CA LEU A 89 13.65 7.05 4.26
C LEU A 89 12.18 7.51 4.39
N GLY A 90 11.28 6.63 4.83
CA GLY A 90 9.89 6.99 5.10
C GLY A 90 9.78 8.11 6.12
N ASN A 91 10.54 8.04 7.22
CA ASN A 91 10.61 9.07 8.23
C ASN A 91 11.23 10.39 7.71
N LEU A 92 12.30 10.28 6.89
CA LEU A 92 12.98 11.45 6.32
C LEU A 92 12.07 12.24 5.36
N PHE A 93 11.35 11.54 4.50
CA PHE A 93 10.48 12.13 3.49
C PHE A 93 9.01 12.27 3.92
N LEU A 94 8.68 11.95 5.18
CA LEU A 94 7.33 11.99 5.73
C LEU A 94 6.33 11.17 4.90
N ILE A 95 6.76 10.00 4.43
CA ILE A 95 5.94 9.11 3.60
C ILE A 95 4.94 8.38 4.48
N ASP A 96 3.66 8.50 4.16
CA ASP A 96 2.58 7.82 4.87
C ASP A 96 2.47 6.34 4.43
N ASP A 97 2.40 5.43 5.40
CA ASP A 97 2.25 3.98 5.20
C ASP A 97 0.80 3.52 4.98
N THR A 98 -0.14 4.45 4.74
CA THR A 98 -1.58 4.13 4.61
C THR A 98 -1.92 3.12 3.51
N GLN A 99 -0.99 2.79 2.63
CA GLN A 99 -1.14 1.76 1.58
C GLN A 99 -0.12 0.62 1.70
N ASP A 100 0.73 0.61 2.73
CA ASP A 100 1.69 -0.47 2.96
C ASP A 100 1.01 -1.64 3.66
N SER A 101 1.19 -2.85 3.14
CA SER A 101 0.64 -4.08 3.70
C SER A 101 1.20 -4.43 5.09
N ASP A 102 2.36 -3.89 5.46
CA ASP A 102 2.92 -4.04 6.82
C ASP A 102 2.03 -3.36 7.88
N ALA A 103 1.26 -2.33 7.48
CA ALA A 103 0.26 -1.70 8.34
C ALA A 103 -1.01 -2.56 8.55
N SER A 104 -1.19 -3.62 7.77
CA SER A 104 -2.34 -4.53 7.84
C SER A 104 -2.04 -5.85 8.57
N ASN A 105 -0.84 -6.03 9.11
CA ASN A 105 -0.54 -7.15 10.00
C ASN A 105 -1.19 -6.94 11.37
N ASP A 106 -2.43 -7.42 11.47
CA ASP A 106 -3.22 -7.44 12.70
C ASP A 106 -2.66 -8.52 13.65
N HIS A 107 -1.60 -8.17 14.39
CA HIS A 107 -1.18 -8.95 15.55
C HIS A 107 -2.17 -8.70 16.68
N GLY A 108 -3.36 -9.34 16.58
CA GLY A 108 -4.28 -9.67 17.67
C GLY A 108 -4.31 -8.74 18.89
N ASN A 109 -4.58 -7.44 18.75
CA ASN A 109 -5.08 -6.59 19.80
C ASN A 109 -6.22 -5.73 19.25
N GLY A 110 -7.41 -6.30 19.29
CA GLY A 110 -8.62 -5.59 18.95
C GLY A 110 -8.89 -4.49 19.96
N VAL A 111 -8.64 -3.27 19.62
CA VAL A 111 -9.41 -2.05 20.03
C VAL A 111 -8.84 -0.83 19.30
N VAL A 112 -8.79 -0.69 18.01
CA VAL A 112 -8.82 0.63 17.28
C VAL A 112 -9.10 0.44 15.77
N SER A 113 -10.02 -0.40 15.36
CA SER A 113 -10.39 -0.54 13.95
C SER A 113 -11.78 0.02 13.61
N LYS A 114 -12.10 1.21 14.14
CA LYS A 114 -13.33 1.90 13.74
C LYS A 114 -13.08 3.37 13.46
N LEU A 115 -12.22 3.72 12.52
CA LEU A 115 -12.21 5.07 11.90
C LEU A 115 -11.17 5.15 10.76
N LYS A 116 -11.31 4.36 9.69
CA LYS A 116 -10.78 4.70 8.36
C LYS A 116 -11.69 4.06 7.30
N GLU A 117 -12.88 4.61 7.11
CA GLU A 117 -13.54 4.52 5.81
C GLU A 117 -12.57 5.13 4.80
N LYS A 118 -12.06 4.29 3.88
CA LYS A 118 -11.29 4.77 2.72
C LYS A 118 -12.16 5.81 2.03
N ALA A 119 -11.70 7.05 1.95
CA ALA A 119 -12.40 8.08 1.21
C ALA A 119 -12.57 7.56 -0.23
N LYS A 120 -13.82 7.23 -0.59
CA LYS A 120 -14.16 6.70 -1.91
C LYS A 120 -13.83 7.77 -2.94
N VAL A 121 -13.02 7.40 -3.94
CA VAL A 121 -12.65 8.29 -5.03
C VAL A 121 -13.84 8.43 -5.99
N ASN A 122 -14.10 9.63 -6.52
CA ASN A 122 -15.10 9.82 -7.54
C ASN A 122 -14.77 8.94 -8.75
N ILE A 123 -15.78 8.22 -9.28
CA ILE A 123 -15.59 7.36 -10.44
C ILE A 123 -15.29 8.21 -11.68
N THR A 124 -14.25 7.86 -12.44
CA THR A 124 -13.96 8.52 -13.73
C THR A 124 -14.86 7.98 -14.83
N ILE A 125 -14.95 8.70 -15.96
CA ILE A 125 -15.79 8.32 -17.11
C ILE A 125 -15.42 6.91 -17.62
N ASP A 126 -14.13 6.60 -17.73
CA ASP A 126 -13.68 5.30 -18.22
C ASP A 126 -13.92 4.18 -17.20
N GLN A 127 -13.78 4.46 -15.92
CA GLN A 127 -14.15 3.53 -14.86
C GLN A 127 -15.64 3.28 -14.81
N PHE A 128 -16.46 4.30 -15.08
CA PHE A 128 -17.90 4.16 -15.12
C PHE A 128 -18.38 3.33 -16.33
N LYS A 129 -17.74 3.47 -17.50
CA LYS A 129 -17.99 2.57 -18.65
C LYS A 129 -17.68 1.12 -18.30
N LYS A 130 -16.56 0.85 -17.64
CA LYS A 130 -16.21 -0.51 -17.17
C LYS A 130 -17.19 -1.02 -16.12
N ALA A 131 -17.67 -0.16 -15.23
CA ALA A 131 -18.67 -0.50 -14.22
C ALA A 131 -20.00 -0.93 -14.87
N LYS A 132 -20.46 -0.24 -15.93
CA LYS A 132 -21.65 -0.64 -16.71
C LYS A 132 -21.48 -2.02 -17.35
N LEU A 133 -20.31 -2.28 -17.95
CA LEU A 133 -20.01 -3.60 -18.51
C LEU A 133 -20.02 -4.71 -17.45
N TYR A 134 -19.46 -4.41 -16.27
CA TYR A 134 -19.46 -5.36 -15.15
C TYR A 134 -20.87 -5.67 -14.64
N VAL A 135 -21.73 -4.66 -14.51
CA VAL A 135 -23.14 -4.85 -14.11
C VAL A 135 -23.89 -5.61 -15.20
N ASN A 136 -23.71 -5.30 -16.48
CA ASN A 136 -24.30 -6.04 -17.60
C ASN A 136 -23.85 -7.51 -17.68
N ALA A 137 -22.70 -7.84 -17.09
CA ALA A 137 -22.22 -9.22 -16.97
C ALA A 137 -22.68 -9.94 -15.68
N GLY A 138 -23.69 -9.42 -14.96
CA GLY A 138 -24.23 -9.99 -13.73
C GLY A 138 -23.55 -9.52 -12.44
N GLY A 139 -22.68 -8.52 -12.52
CA GLY A 139 -22.04 -7.92 -11.34
C GLY A 139 -22.99 -7.03 -10.55
N LYS A 140 -22.78 -6.92 -9.22
CA LYS A 140 -23.63 -6.12 -8.33
C LYS A 140 -23.15 -4.67 -8.21
N VAL A 141 -24.08 -3.72 -8.22
CA VAL A 141 -23.82 -2.28 -8.02
C VAL A 141 -23.13 -2.03 -6.66
N SER A 142 -23.50 -2.77 -5.62
CA SER A 142 -22.87 -2.68 -4.30
C SER A 142 -21.36 -2.90 -4.32
N ALA A 143 -20.84 -3.76 -5.20
CA ALA A 143 -19.40 -3.99 -5.35
C ALA A 143 -18.66 -2.76 -5.94
N ILE A 144 -19.35 -1.97 -6.78
CA ILE A 144 -18.82 -0.72 -7.34
C ILE A 144 -18.83 0.37 -6.26
N GLU A 145 -19.89 0.46 -5.47
CA GLU A 145 -20.04 1.42 -4.37
C GLU A 145 -19.02 1.20 -3.24
N THR A 146 -18.44 0.01 -3.10
CA THR A 146 -17.35 -0.20 -2.14
C THR A 146 -16.06 0.49 -2.56
N LYS A 147 -15.83 0.69 -3.86
CA LYS A 147 -14.58 1.23 -4.42
C LYS A 147 -14.68 2.70 -4.82
N TYR A 148 -15.85 3.12 -5.31
CA TYR A 148 -16.03 4.42 -5.94
C TYR A 148 -17.19 5.19 -5.32
N LYS A 149 -17.07 6.52 -5.32
CA LYS A 149 -18.17 7.43 -5.02
C LYS A 149 -18.91 7.70 -6.33
N LEU A 150 -20.18 7.30 -6.38
CA LEU A 150 -21.07 7.54 -7.50
C LEU A 150 -21.91 8.79 -7.23
N ASN A 151 -22.19 9.58 -8.26
CA ASN A 151 -23.24 10.58 -8.19
C ASN A 151 -24.63 9.92 -8.34
N LYS A 152 -25.70 10.69 -8.06
CA LYS A 152 -27.06 10.17 -8.07
C LYS A 152 -27.45 9.55 -9.42
N GLY A 153 -27.17 10.21 -10.53
CA GLY A 153 -27.47 9.70 -11.87
C GLY A 153 -26.69 8.45 -12.25
N GLN A 154 -25.41 8.39 -11.89
CA GLN A 154 -24.58 7.21 -12.12
C GLN A 154 -25.08 5.99 -11.34
N LYS A 155 -25.53 6.20 -10.11
CA LYS A 155 -26.07 5.14 -9.27
C LYS A 155 -27.41 4.63 -9.82
N GLU A 156 -28.32 5.52 -10.21
CA GLU A 156 -29.60 5.19 -10.80
C GLU A 156 -29.42 4.37 -12.10
N GLU A 157 -28.54 4.80 -13.00
CA GLU A 157 -28.23 4.10 -14.24
C GLU A 157 -27.69 2.68 -14.02
N LEU A 158 -26.80 2.48 -13.03
CA LEU A 158 -26.29 1.16 -12.71
C LEU A 158 -27.35 0.25 -12.06
N ILE A 159 -28.24 0.80 -11.25
CA ILE A 159 -29.34 0.03 -10.62
C ILE A 159 -30.36 -0.40 -11.69
N GLU A 160 -30.67 0.44 -12.66
CA GLU A 160 -31.54 0.08 -13.79
C GLU A 160 -30.95 -1.08 -14.59
N LEU A 161 -29.64 -1.07 -14.86
CA LEU A 161 -28.93 -2.16 -15.53
C LEU A 161 -28.97 -3.46 -14.70
N GLU A 162 -28.77 -3.37 -13.38
CA GLU A 162 -28.85 -4.54 -12.48
C GLU A 162 -30.25 -5.14 -12.44
N ASN A 163 -31.28 -4.31 -12.41
CA ASN A 163 -32.69 -4.76 -12.38
C ASN A 163 -33.17 -5.30 -13.74
N GLY A 164 -32.69 -4.73 -14.85
CA GLY A 164 -33.03 -5.21 -16.20
C GLY A 164 -32.60 -6.66 -16.45
N GLN A 165 -31.56 -7.15 -15.78
CA GLN A 165 -31.11 -8.54 -15.89
C GLN A 165 -31.97 -9.54 -15.08
N LYS A 166 -32.67 -9.08 -14.03
CA LYS A 166 -33.51 -9.95 -13.21
C LYS A 166 -34.81 -10.33 -13.96
N THR A 167 -35.20 -9.58 -14.99
CA THR A 167 -36.42 -9.85 -15.76
C THR A 167 -36.22 -10.85 -16.91
N GLU A 168 -34.95 -11.14 -17.29
CA GLU A 168 -34.67 -12.12 -18.37
C GLU A 168 -34.47 -13.56 -17.88
N THR A 169 -34.42 -13.80 -16.57
CA THR A 169 -34.19 -15.14 -15.97
C THR A 169 -35.44 -15.79 -15.39
N GLU A 170 -36.60 -15.12 -15.43
CA GLU A 170 -37.90 -15.71 -15.03
C GLU A 170 -38.81 -15.86 -16.25
N ASP A 171 -38.50 -16.80 -17.14
CA ASP A 171 -39.46 -17.30 -18.13
C ASP A 171 -40.13 -18.57 -17.55
N PRO A 172 -41.42 -18.53 -17.19
CA PRO A 172 -42.10 -19.63 -16.53
C PRO A 172 -42.69 -20.68 -17.51
N TYR A 173 -42.06 -20.90 -18.65
CA TYR A 173 -42.55 -21.84 -19.66
C TYR A 173 -41.57 -22.97 -20.00
N TYR A 174 -41.19 -23.81 -19.01
CA TYR A 174 -40.77 -25.19 -19.27
C TYR A 174 -41.02 -26.06 -18.03
N SER A 175 -42.31 -26.44 -17.86
CA SER A 175 -42.71 -27.59 -17.06
C SER A 175 -43.65 -28.43 -17.91
N SER A 176 -43.12 -29.42 -18.55
CA SER A 176 -43.91 -30.59 -19.04
C SER A 176 -42.94 -31.76 -19.17
#